data_ee6904e2d5641f6c6ead8594613373ee
#
_entry.id   ee6904e2d5641f6c6ead8594613373ee
#
_cell.length_a   1.000
_cell.length_b   1.000
_cell.length_c   1.000
_cell.angle_alpha   90.00
_cell.angle_beta   90.00
_cell.angle_gamma   90.00
#
_symmetry.space_group_name_H-M   'P 1'
#
loop_
_entity.id
_entity.type
_entity.pdbx_description
1 polymer ?
#
loop_
_entity_poly.entity_id
_entity_poly.type
_entity_poly.pdbx_seq_one_letter_code
_entity_poly.pdbx_strand_id
1 'polypeptide(L)'
;VGNNIPVTVFPLIPTPMDSLTRIGCAPEVLELVFKKPMFCNSIAADGSDFIVTGPSLVRVSGATGSCGTAGLTSKIFVQLSGPIQRGGVYTIRLQNGTDGNTIIDECGQSTPAGSFINFTASDTVNATFTYNVVYGCAQNTIQYNYSGANGVNSWQWNFAPNLNSILQNPLITYTNFSQKDTRLIVSNGVCNDTSAISIFFDNLLEAKFEGTKVVCPGDPATFKDQSSGNITSWNWSFGNNQISSLQNPPAQTYADISNTRNEIVRLIIGNRFGCFDTARALIKVVNNCYIAVPTAFSPNGDGLNDYLYPLNAYKARDLTFSVYNRFGQRLFYTQDWTNKWDGSFKGQGADPGTYVWILQYTNIDTNLKVEQKGSVILIR
;
A
#
# COMPACT_ATOMS: atom_id res chain seq x y z
N VAL A 1 11.08 79.10 -56.82
CA VAL A 1 10.01 78.13 -56.83
C VAL A 1 10.08 77.37 -55.50
N GLY A 2 9.29 77.80 -54.52
CA GLY A 2 9.20 77.08 -53.21
C GLY A 2 8.35 75.86 -53.36
N ASN A 3 8.91 74.65 -53.07
CA ASN A 3 8.16 73.43 -52.93
C ASN A 3 7.40 73.45 -51.60
N ASN A 4 6.13 73.81 -51.65
CA ASN A 4 5.21 73.53 -50.49
C ASN A 4 4.94 72.02 -50.39
N ILE A 5 5.65 71.33 -49.53
CA ILE A 5 5.32 70.01 -49.18
C ILE A 5 4.16 70.13 -48.16
N PRO A 6 2.97 69.58 -48.44
CA PRO A 6 1.88 69.62 -47.49
C PRO A 6 2.24 68.75 -46.25
N VAL A 7 2.40 69.41 -45.13
CA VAL A 7 2.55 68.68 -43.82
C VAL A 7 1.16 68.39 -43.29
N THR A 8 0.83 67.14 -43.29
CA THR A 8 -0.43 66.65 -42.61
C THR A 8 -0.14 66.55 -41.13
N VAL A 9 -0.71 67.42 -40.33
CA VAL A 9 -0.68 67.32 -38.86
C VAL A 9 -1.84 66.47 -38.41
N PHE A 10 -1.51 65.30 -37.87
CA PHE A 10 -2.51 64.46 -37.20
C PHE A 10 -2.77 65.00 -35.79
N PRO A 11 -4.03 65.00 -35.31
CA PRO A 11 -4.32 65.37 -33.93
C PRO A 11 -3.60 64.42 -32.98
N LEU A 12 -3.02 64.96 -31.92
CA LEU A 12 -2.45 64.16 -30.81
C LEU A 12 -3.60 63.47 -30.03
N ILE A 13 -3.76 62.21 -30.31
CA ILE A 13 -4.78 61.39 -29.61
C ILE A 13 -4.08 60.63 -28.52
N PRO A 14 -4.50 60.75 -27.24
CA PRO A 14 -3.97 59.97 -26.13
C PRO A 14 -4.08 58.48 -26.37
N THR A 15 -3.08 57.69 -25.94
CA THR A 15 -3.12 56.26 -26.04
C THR A 15 -4.16 55.69 -25.03
N PRO A 16 -5.18 54.95 -25.48
CA PRO A 16 -6.14 54.36 -24.56
C PRO A 16 -5.50 53.20 -23.77
N MET A 17 -6.20 52.70 -22.74
CA MET A 17 -5.90 51.40 -22.18
C MET A 17 -6.30 50.35 -23.24
N ASP A 18 -5.31 49.75 -23.90
CA ASP A 18 -5.58 48.93 -25.09
C ASP A 18 -6.06 47.51 -24.73
N SER A 19 -5.27 46.75 -23.99
CA SER A 19 -5.60 45.37 -23.67
C SER A 19 -4.92 44.85 -22.41
N LEU A 20 -5.49 43.78 -21.86
CA LEU A 20 -4.88 42.89 -20.86
C LEU A 20 -4.48 41.58 -21.54
N THR A 21 -3.38 40.99 -21.12
CA THR A 21 -3.07 39.62 -21.47
C THR A 21 -4.12 38.64 -20.86
N ARG A 22 -4.15 37.40 -21.38
CA ARG A 22 -5.08 36.39 -20.88
C ARG A 22 -4.90 36.18 -19.38
N ILE A 23 -6.00 36.32 -18.63
CA ILE A 23 -6.01 36.15 -17.20
C ILE A 23 -5.92 34.66 -16.88
N GLY A 24 -4.92 34.26 -16.07
CA GLY A 24 -4.74 32.91 -15.55
C GLY A 24 -5.57 32.63 -14.31
N CYS A 25 -5.29 31.49 -13.67
CA CYS A 25 -5.87 31.16 -12.38
C CYS A 25 -5.27 32.02 -11.28
N ALA A 26 -6.11 32.56 -10.39
CA ALA A 26 -5.71 33.33 -9.22
C ALA A 26 -4.63 34.39 -9.52
N PRO A 27 -4.86 35.34 -10.46
CA PRO A 27 -3.84 36.27 -10.87
C PRO A 27 -3.46 37.19 -9.69
N GLU A 28 -2.16 37.39 -9.53
CA GLU A 28 -1.55 38.37 -8.63
C GLU A 28 -0.93 39.55 -9.40
N VAL A 29 -0.82 39.43 -10.70
CA VAL A 29 -0.31 40.43 -11.60
C VAL A 29 -1.24 40.54 -12.79
N LEU A 30 -1.55 41.79 -13.18
CA LEU A 30 -2.29 42.12 -14.40
C LEU A 30 -1.30 42.76 -15.40
N GLU A 31 -1.09 42.14 -16.56
CA GLU A 31 -0.22 42.65 -17.59
C GLU A 31 -1.04 43.42 -18.61
N LEU A 32 -0.89 44.77 -18.56
CA LEU A 32 -1.44 45.67 -19.55
C LEU A 32 -0.51 45.78 -20.76
N VAL A 33 -1.05 45.74 -21.95
CA VAL A 33 -0.31 45.85 -23.22
C VAL A 33 -0.82 47.06 -23.98
N PHE A 34 0.13 47.91 -24.43
CA PHE A 34 -0.12 49.17 -25.15
C PHE A 34 0.45 49.12 -26.57
N LYS A 35 -0.30 49.67 -27.52
CA LYS A 35 0.16 49.79 -28.92
C LYS A 35 1.23 50.81 -29.12
N LYS A 36 1.22 51.88 -28.30
CA LYS A 36 2.30 52.88 -28.25
C LYS A 36 3.07 52.71 -26.96
N PRO A 37 4.40 52.88 -26.97
CA PRO A 37 5.19 52.85 -25.76
C PRO A 37 4.81 53.97 -24.79
N MET A 38 4.83 53.63 -23.50
CA MET A 38 4.56 54.53 -22.37
C MET A 38 5.88 54.91 -21.70
N PHE A 39 6.00 56.13 -21.17
CA PHE A 39 7.13 56.53 -20.35
C PHE A 39 7.11 55.81 -19.00
N CYS A 40 8.21 55.14 -18.65
CA CYS A 40 8.33 54.41 -17.41
C CYS A 40 8.26 55.28 -16.17
N ASN A 41 8.73 56.52 -16.25
CA ASN A 41 8.71 57.48 -15.14
C ASN A 41 7.31 58.08 -14.87
N SER A 42 6.33 57.82 -15.75
CA SER A 42 4.93 58.17 -15.52
C SER A 42 4.11 57.05 -14.89
N ILE A 43 4.75 55.94 -14.54
CA ILE A 43 4.09 54.86 -13.87
C ILE A 43 4.39 54.97 -12.37
N ALA A 44 3.38 55.28 -11.56
CA ALA A 44 3.54 55.37 -10.11
C ALA A 44 3.92 53.98 -9.55
N ALA A 45 5.13 53.87 -8.97
CA ALA A 45 5.67 52.58 -8.51
C ALA A 45 4.85 51.92 -7.40
N ASP A 46 4.09 52.74 -6.65
CA ASP A 46 3.13 52.23 -5.61
C ASP A 46 1.83 51.71 -6.22
N GLY A 47 1.67 51.79 -7.55
CA GLY A 47 0.50 51.33 -8.30
C GLY A 47 -0.72 52.24 -8.17
N SER A 48 -0.54 53.49 -7.62
CA SER A 48 -1.64 54.41 -7.35
C SER A 48 -2.34 54.93 -8.63
N ASP A 49 -1.72 54.78 -9.82
CA ASP A 49 -2.38 55.02 -11.11
C ASP A 49 -3.54 54.09 -11.40
N PHE A 50 -3.62 52.94 -10.70
CA PHE A 50 -4.55 51.89 -11.02
C PHE A 50 -5.45 51.54 -9.83
N ILE A 51 -6.73 51.35 -10.11
CA ILE A 51 -7.68 50.77 -9.17
C ILE A 51 -8.37 49.57 -9.81
N VAL A 52 -8.52 48.48 -9.04
CA VAL A 52 -9.23 47.29 -9.47
C VAL A 52 -10.49 47.14 -8.64
N THR A 53 -11.65 46.97 -9.30
CA THR A 53 -12.94 46.76 -8.66
C THR A 53 -13.59 45.51 -9.25
N GLY A 54 -14.39 44.81 -8.45
CA GLY A 54 -15.07 43.59 -8.89
C GLY A 54 -15.81 42.85 -7.76
N PRO A 55 -16.15 41.57 -7.94
CA PRO A 55 -16.90 40.78 -6.97
C PRO A 55 -16.22 40.57 -5.62
N SER A 56 -14.89 40.72 -5.55
CA SER A 56 -14.13 40.72 -4.31
C SER A 56 -13.26 41.99 -4.21
N LEU A 57 -12.89 42.32 -2.97
CA LEU A 57 -11.97 43.44 -2.72
C LEU A 57 -10.58 43.07 -3.26
N VAL A 58 -10.07 43.85 -4.19
CA VAL A 58 -8.74 43.72 -4.76
C VAL A 58 -8.00 45.05 -4.57
N ARG A 59 -6.81 45.00 -4.01
CA ARG A 59 -5.94 46.21 -3.84
C ARG A 59 -4.73 46.08 -4.75
N VAL A 60 -4.37 47.20 -5.40
CA VAL A 60 -3.12 47.31 -6.11
C VAL A 60 -2.03 47.62 -5.09
N SER A 61 -0.88 46.97 -5.19
CA SER A 61 0.27 47.12 -4.32
C SER A 61 1.50 47.69 -5.00
N GLY A 62 1.47 47.80 -6.34
CA GLY A 62 2.54 48.36 -7.13
C GLY A 62 2.29 48.27 -8.63
N ALA A 63 3.05 49.04 -9.40
CA ALA A 63 3.07 48.91 -10.87
C ALA A 63 4.50 49.14 -11.39
N THR A 64 4.86 48.38 -12.43
CA THR A 64 6.17 48.50 -13.08
C THR A 64 6.06 48.31 -14.60
N GLY A 65 6.93 48.93 -15.36
CA GLY A 65 7.07 48.69 -16.81
C GLY A 65 8.26 47.79 -17.13
N SER A 66 8.21 47.07 -18.26
CA SER A 66 9.40 46.43 -18.87
C SER A 66 10.26 47.49 -19.58
N CYS A 67 10.91 48.36 -18.81
CA CYS A 67 11.58 49.55 -19.32
C CYS A 67 12.87 49.21 -20.08
N GLY A 68 12.95 49.60 -21.35
CA GLY A 68 14.17 49.55 -22.14
C GLY A 68 15.13 50.71 -21.81
N THR A 69 16.27 50.75 -22.50
CA THR A 69 17.29 51.83 -22.36
C THR A 69 16.78 53.25 -22.68
N ALA A 70 15.69 53.34 -23.45
CA ALA A 70 15.02 54.60 -23.76
C ALA A 70 14.01 55.06 -22.69
N GLY A 71 13.84 54.31 -21.58
CA GLY A 71 12.86 54.66 -20.54
C GLY A 71 11.39 54.46 -20.96
N LEU A 72 11.15 53.65 -22.00
CA LEU A 72 9.84 53.38 -22.57
C LEU A 72 9.46 51.92 -22.41
N THR A 73 8.16 51.66 -22.27
CA THR A 73 7.59 50.31 -22.15
C THR A 73 6.25 50.20 -22.91
N SER A 74 6.03 49.07 -23.58
CA SER A 74 4.72 48.69 -24.14
C SER A 74 3.92 47.77 -23.19
N LYS A 75 4.50 47.39 -22.02
CA LYS A 75 3.89 46.50 -21.05
C LYS A 75 3.99 47.07 -19.64
N ILE A 76 2.88 47.13 -18.95
CA ILE A 76 2.81 47.52 -17.53
C ILE A 76 2.27 46.34 -16.72
N PHE A 77 3.01 45.95 -15.68
CA PHE A 77 2.66 44.92 -14.74
C PHE A 77 2.09 45.57 -13.49
N VAL A 78 0.79 45.42 -13.27
CA VAL A 78 0.09 45.91 -12.10
C VAL A 78 0.04 44.78 -11.05
N GLN A 79 0.75 44.98 -9.95
CA GLN A 79 0.84 44.03 -8.83
C GLN A 79 -0.40 44.16 -7.93
N LEU A 80 -0.98 43.04 -7.56
CA LEU A 80 -2.09 42.99 -6.58
C LEU A 80 -1.55 42.60 -5.21
N SER A 81 -2.21 43.04 -4.15
CA SER A 81 -1.84 42.68 -2.76
C SER A 81 -2.14 41.22 -2.39
N GLY A 82 -2.76 40.48 -3.29
CA GLY A 82 -3.07 39.06 -3.20
C GLY A 82 -3.83 38.56 -4.41
N PRO A 83 -3.95 37.25 -4.59
CA PRO A 83 -4.57 36.65 -5.76
C PRO A 83 -6.07 36.90 -5.85
N ILE A 84 -6.60 37.04 -7.05
CA ILE A 84 -8.04 37.07 -7.31
C ILE A 84 -8.53 35.62 -7.28
N GLN A 85 -9.18 35.22 -6.18
CA GLN A 85 -9.69 33.85 -5.99
C GLN A 85 -11.17 33.68 -6.38
N ARG A 86 -11.94 34.77 -6.41
CA ARG A 86 -13.37 34.76 -6.74
C ARG A 86 -13.56 35.10 -8.21
N GLY A 87 -14.32 34.28 -8.90
CA GLY A 87 -14.68 34.50 -10.29
C GLY A 87 -15.66 35.66 -10.48
N GLY A 88 -15.69 36.17 -11.68
CA GLY A 88 -16.58 37.24 -12.13
C GLY A 88 -15.91 38.33 -12.95
N VAL A 89 -16.66 39.38 -13.27
CA VAL A 89 -16.15 40.53 -14.04
C VAL A 89 -15.52 41.52 -13.09
N TYR A 90 -14.26 41.84 -13.39
CA TYR A 90 -13.47 42.88 -12.75
C TYR A 90 -13.19 44.00 -13.73
N THR A 91 -12.93 45.18 -13.18
CA THR A 91 -12.56 46.37 -13.97
C THR A 91 -11.25 46.91 -13.42
N ILE A 92 -10.22 47.05 -14.25
CA ILE A 92 -9.05 47.88 -13.95
C ILE A 92 -9.27 49.25 -14.56
N ARG A 93 -9.08 50.31 -13.76
CA ARG A 93 -9.32 51.69 -14.15
C ARG A 93 -8.11 52.55 -13.82
N LEU A 94 -7.77 53.48 -14.70
CA LEU A 94 -6.79 54.53 -14.45
C LEU A 94 -7.36 55.67 -13.61
N GLN A 95 -6.49 56.22 -12.76
CA GLN A 95 -6.72 57.43 -11.98
C GLN A 95 -5.41 58.20 -11.89
N ASN A 96 -5.44 59.41 -11.38
CA ASN A 96 -4.21 60.13 -11.08
C ASN A 96 -3.51 59.48 -9.88
N GLY A 97 -2.25 59.10 -10.10
CA GLY A 97 -1.40 58.50 -9.09
C GLY A 97 -0.85 59.49 -8.07
N THR A 98 -0.05 58.99 -7.14
CA THR A 98 0.66 59.80 -6.13
C THR A 98 1.70 60.71 -6.76
N ASP A 99 2.15 60.44 -7.99
CA ASP A 99 3.05 61.24 -8.82
C ASP A 99 2.32 62.37 -9.52
N GLY A 100 1.00 62.51 -9.40
CA GLY A 100 0.15 63.60 -9.88
C GLY A 100 -0.26 63.49 -11.33
N ASN A 101 0.02 62.42 -12.02
CA ASN A 101 -0.38 62.15 -13.39
C ASN A 101 -1.03 60.78 -13.57
N THR A 102 -1.45 60.44 -14.77
CA THR A 102 -1.71 59.09 -15.24
C THR A 102 -0.53 58.64 -16.10
N ILE A 103 -0.58 57.41 -16.66
CA ILE A 103 0.46 56.96 -17.61
C ILE A 103 0.50 57.81 -18.87
N ILE A 104 1.71 58.14 -19.35
CA ILE A 104 1.99 59.06 -20.46
C ILE A 104 2.65 58.28 -21.60
N ASP A 105 2.17 58.48 -22.85
CA ASP A 105 2.73 57.84 -24.03
C ASP A 105 4.00 58.57 -24.54
N GLU A 106 4.72 57.94 -25.50
CA GLU A 106 5.95 58.45 -26.11
C GLU A 106 5.80 59.86 -26.80
N CYS A 107 4.55 60.27 -27.10
CA CYS A 107 4.19 61.55 -27.62
C CYS A 107 3.90 62.60 -26.54
N GLY A 108 4.03 62.26 -25.26
CA GLY A 108 3.74 63.10 -24.11
C GLY A 108 2.26 63.29 -23.83
N GLN A 109 1.39 62.39 -24.31
CA GLN A 109 -0.04 62.44 -24.09
C GLN A 109 -0.42 61.53 -22.92
N SER A 110 -1.09 62.06 -21.90
CA SER A 110 -1.62 61.30 -20.77
C SER A 110 -2.84 60.49 -21.19
N THR A 111 -2.90 59.22 -20.86
CA THR A 111 -4.13 58.41 -20.97
C THR A 111 -5.17 58.99 -20.01
N PRO A 112 -6.39 59.33 -20.46
CA PRO A 112 -7.37 59.99 -19.59
C PRO A 112 -7.69 59.21 -18.32
N ALA A 113 -7.72 59.92 -17.18
CA ALA A 113 -8.23 59.35 -15.94
C ALA A 113 -9.66 58.84 -16.11
N GLY A 114 -9.97 57.69 -15.57
CA GLY A 114 -11.25 56.97 -15.77
C GLY A 114 -11.27 56.00 -16.94
N SER A 115 -10.22 55.96 -17.80
CA SER A 115 -10.06 54.87 -18.79
C SER A 115 -10.01 53.51 -18.08
N PHE A 116 -10.66 52.51 -18.66
CA PHE A 116 -10.78 51.20 -18.02
C PHE A 116 -10.78 50.03 -18.99
N ILE A 117 -10.45 48.86 -18.49
CA ILE A 117 -10.62 47.56 -19.15
C ILE A 117 -11.37 46.64 -18.22
N ASN A 118 -12.39 45.94 -18.76
CA ASN A 118 -13.06 44.84 -18.08
C ASN A 118 -12.34 43.54 -18.40
N PHE A 119 -12.20 42.68 -17.39
CA PHE A 119 -11.68 41.33 -17.55
C PHE A 119 -12.47 40.33 -16.66
N THR A 120 -12.45 39.05 -17.05
CA THR A 120 -13.10 38.00 -16.27
C THR A 120 -12.05 37.16 -15.61
N ALA A 121 -12.14 37.02 -14.28
CA ALA A 121 -11.39 36.04 -13.52
C ALA A 121 -12.26 34.81 -13.28
N SER A 122 -11.65 33.63 -13.14
CA SER A 122 -12.30 32.39 -12.77
C SER A 122 -12.20 32.14 -11.27
N ASP A 123 -13.21 31.49 -10.69
CA ASP A 123 -13.09 30.97 -9.32
C ASP A 123 -11.92 29.99 -9.22
N THR A 124 -11.23 30.03 -8.11
CA THR A 124 -10.29 28.93 -7.76
C THR A 124 -11.07 27.67 -7.45
N VAL A 125 -10.48 26.53 -7.78
CA VAL A 125 -11.08 25.21 -7.53
C VAL A 125 -10.40 24.54 -6.33
N ASN A 126 -11.06 23.55 -5.74
CA ASN A 126 -10.54 22.77 -4.62
C ASN A 126 -10.79 21.30 -4.92
N ALA A 127 -9.76 20.46 -4.85
CA ALA A 127 -9.79 19.03 -5.13
C ALA A 127 -10.13 18.18 -3.90
N THR A 128 -10.50 18.77 -2.77
CA THR A 128 -10.86 18.02 -1.57
C THR A 128 -12.06 17.11 -1.85
N PHE A 129 -11.95 15.86 -1.46
CA PHE A 129 -12.99 14.86 -1.63
C PHE A 129 -13.17 14.01 -0.37
N THR A 130 -14.29 13.31 -0.28
CA THR A 130 -14.57 12.32 0.75
C THR A 130 -14.68 10.93 0.14
N TYR A 131 -14.66 9.90 0.98
CA TYR A 131 -14.83 8.53 0.53
C TYR A 131 -15.50 7.67 1.61
N ASN A 132 -16.17 6.60 1.15
CA ASN A 132 -16.75 5.57 2.00
C ASN A 132 -16.19 4.22 1.58
N VAL A 133 -15.73 3.41 2.56
CA VAL A 133 -15.22 2.06 2.32
C VAL A 133 -16.27 1.03 2.74
N VAL A 134 -16.58 0.11 1.85
CA VAL A 134 -17.32 -1.11 2.15
C VAL A 134 -16.30 -2.25 2.18
N TYR A 135 -16.05 -2.76 3.39
CA TYR A 135 -15.13 -3.85 3.61
C TYR A 135 -15.78 -5.19 3.30
N GLY A 136 -15.10 -6.03 2.51
CA GLY A 136 -15.51 -7.39 2.20
C GLY A 136 -14.38 -8.38 2.41
N CYS A 137 -14.71 -9.68 2.42
CA CYS A 137 -13.71 -10.72 2.70
C CYS A 137 -12.87 -11.11 1.48
N ALA A 138 -13.38 -10.89 0.28
CA ALA A 138 -12.68 -11.16 -0.98
C ALA A 138 -12.28 -9.89 -1.73
N GLN A 139 -12.97 -8.78 -1.45
CA GLN A 139 -12.74 -7.50 -2.11
C GLN A 139 -13.26 -6.36 -1.24
N ASN A 140 -12.63 -5.19 -1.36
CA ASN A 140 -13.10 -3.94 -0.76
C ASN A 140 -13.58 -3.01 -1.86
N THR A 141 -14.63 -2.22 -1.56
CA THR A 141 -15.17 -1.24 -2.50
C THR A 141 -15.09 0.14 -1.88
N ILE A 142 -14.62 1.13 -2.64
CA ILE A 142 -14.55 2.52 -2.22
C ILE A 142 -15.44 3.35 -3.14
N GLN A 143 -16.42 4.04 -2.56
CA GLN A 143 -17.15 5.11 -3.19
C GLN A 143 -16.46 6.42 -2.89
N TYR A 144 -15.94 7.09 -3.92
CA TYR A 144 -15.37 8.42 -3.82
C TYR A 144 -16.45 9.46 -4.11
N ASN A 145 -16.46 10.56 -3.33
CA ASN A 145 -17.46 11.60 -3.43
C ASN A 145 -16.76 12.97 -3.52
N TYR A 146 -16.93 13.61 -4.66
CA TYR A 146 -16.49 14.97 -4.90
C TYR A 146 -17.74 15.88 -5.02
N SER A 147 -17.88 16.81 -4.07
CA SER A 147 -19.02 17.74 -4.04
C SER A 147 -18.74 19.05 -4.75
N GLY A 148 -17.54 19.24 -5.26
CA GLY A 148 -16.94 20.44 -5.80
C GLY A 148 -17.84 21.56 -6.30
N ALA A 149 -17.35 22.77 -6.08
CA ALA A 149 -18.00 24.02 -6.49
C ALA A 149 -17.15 24.73 -7.55
N ASN A 150 -17.49 25.96 -7.85
CA ASN A 150 -16.66 26.92 -8.62
C ASN A 150 -16.47 26.51 -10.09
N GLY A 151 -17.52 25.91 -10.69
CA GLY A 151 -17.54 25.61 -12.11
C GLY A 151 -16.62 24.44 -12.53
N VAL A 152 -16.18 23.57 -11.58
CA VAL A 152 -15.45 22.35 -11.94
C VAL A 152 -16.26 21.51 -12.92
N ASN A 153 -15.64 21.17 -14.03
CA ASN A 153 -16.24 20.42 -15.13
C ASN A 153 -15.34 19.27 -15.64
N SER A 154 -14.20 19.06 -15.00
CA SER A 154 -13.25 18.02 -15.35
C SER A 154 -12.69 17.39 -14.08
N TRP A 155 -12.66 16.04 -14.06
CA TRP A 155 -12.15 15.22 -12.98
C TRP A 155 -11.15 14.21 -13.57
N GLN A 156 -10.00 14.07 -12.97
CA GLN A 156 -9.03 13.04 -13.32
C GLN A 156 -8.59 12.34 -12.04
N TRP A 157 -9.12 11.15 -11.84
CA TRP A 157 -8.75 10.27 -10.75
C TRP A 157 -7.64 9.32 -11.19
N ASN A 158 -6.65 9.17 -10.33
CA ASN A 158 -5.61 8.15 -10.48
C ASN A 158 -5.62 7.30 -9.21
N PHE A 159 -5.76 5.99 -9.38
CA PHE A 159 -5.77 5.00 -8.31
C PHE A 159 -4.60 4.03 -8.49
N ALA A 160 -3.96 3.65 -7.42
CA ALA A 160 -2.92 2.63 -7.49
C ALA A 160 -3.52 1.22 -7.61
N PRO A 161 -2.91 0.30 -8.38
CA PRO A 161 -1.96 0.51 -9.47
C PRO A 161 -2.67 0.70 -10.81
N ASN A 162 -2.37 1.78 -11.52
CA ASN A 162 -2.74 2.02 -12.93
C ASN A 162 -4.25 2.05 -13.26
N LEU A 163 -5.11 2.33 -12.30
CA LEU A 163 -6.54 2.49 -12.52
C LEU A 163 -6.89 3.98 -12.54
N ASN A 164 -7.70 4.41 -13.50
CA ASN A 164 -8.09 5.81 -13.69
C ASN A 164 -9.60 5.95 -13.86
N SER A 165 -10.13 7.13 -13.54
CA SER A 165 -11.53 7.50 -13.81
C SER A 165 -11.63 8.98 -14.12
N ILE A 166 -12.63 9.34 -14.93
CA ILE A 166 -13.03 10.72 -15.24
C ILE A 166 -14.43 11.04 -14.68
N LEU A 167 -15.02 10.13 -13.95
CA LEU A 167 -16.31 10.34 -13.30
C LEU A 167 -16.16 11.27 -12.11
N GLN A 168 -17.15 12.11 -11.83
CA GLN A 168 -17.15 12.96 -10.64
C GLN A 168 -17.07 12.13 -9.34
N ASN A 169 -17.83 11.04 -9.25
CA ASN A 169 -17.96 10.19 -8.08
C ASN A 169 -17.76 8.73 -8.45
N PRO A 170 -16.51 8.27 -8.65
CA PRO A 170 -16.24 6.90 -9.07
C PRO A 170 -16.42 5.90 -7.92
N LEU A 171 -16.86 4.69 -8.28
CA LEU A 171 -16.89 3.51 -7.43
C LEU A 171 -15.78 2.56 -7.86
N ILE A 172 -14.85 2.23 -6.95
CA ILE A 172 -13.68 1.39 -7.26
C ILE A 172 -13.69 0.15 -6.37
N THR A 173 -13.49 -1.02 -6.98
CA THR A 173 -13.37 -2.30 -6.29
C THR A 173 -11.93 -2.80 -6.34
N TYR A 174 -11.41 -3.22 -5.19
CA TYR A 174 -10.07 -3.74 -5.01
C TYR A 174 -10.12 -5.18 -4.51
N THR A 175 -9.41 -6.07 -5.17
CA THR A 175 -9.28 -7.50 -4.78
C THR A 175 -8.00 -7.78 -3.99
N ASN A 176 -7.13 -6.80 -3.84
CA ASN A 176 -5.95 -6.89 -2.99
C ASN A 176 -6.06 -5.95 -1.78
N PHE A 177 -5.47 -6.35 -0.67
CA PHE A 177 -5.60 -5.71 0.65
C PHE A 177 -4.34 -4.90 1.03
N SER A 178 -3.70 -4.27 0.06
CA SER A 178 -2.59 -3.34 0.29
C SER A 178 -3.10 -1.91 0.43
N GLN A 179 -2.21 -0.99 0.82
CA GLN A 179 -2.46 0.45 0.76
C GLN A 179 -2.91 0.88 -0.66
N LYS A 180 -3.86 1.80 -0.72
CA LYS A 180 -4.40 2.39 -1.94
C LYS A 180 -4.14 3.89 -1.93
N ASP A 181 -3.26 4.33 -2.80
CA ASP A 181 -3.02 5.74 -3.02
C ASP A 181 -3.99 6.25 -4.08
N THR A 182 -4.66 7.33 -3.75
CA THR A 182 -5.67 7.97 -4.62
C THR A 182 -5.30 9.42 -4.79
N ARG A 183 -5.31 9.89 -6.03
CA ARG A 183 -5.10 11.28 -6.41
C ARG A 183 -6.25 11.75 -7.29
N LEU A 184 -6.80 12.90 -6.94
CA LEU A 184 -7.79 13.62 -7.75
C LEU A 184 -7.17 14.91 -8.27
N ILE A 185 -7.32 15.17 -9.57
CA ILE A 185 -7.08 16.46 -10.19
C ILE A 185 -8.42 16.96 -10.69
N VAL A 186 -8.76 18.20 -10.37
CA VAL A 186 -9.98 18.86 -10.83
C VAL A 186 -9.62 20.10 -11.64
N SER A 187 -10.50 20.48 -12.59
CA SER A 187 -10.33 21.69 -13.39
C SER A 187 -11.68 22.32 -13.71
N ASN A 188 -11.71 23.67 -13.83
CA ASN A 188 -12.78 24.45 -14.43
C ASN A 188 -12.40 25.03 -15.81
N GLY A 189 -11.30 24.53 -16.41
CA GLY A 189 -10.76 24.99 -17.69
C GLY A 189 -9.75 26.13 -17.57
N VAL A 190 -9.64 26.79 -16.42
CA VAL A 190 -8.67 27.86 -16.13
C VAL A 190 -7.83 27.51 -14.92
N CYS A 191 -8.48 27.14 -13.82
CA CYS A 191 -7.88 26.72 -12.57
C CYS A 191 -7.85 25.21 -12.46
N ASN A 192 -6.78 24.68 -11.86
CA ASN A 192 -6.64 23.28 -11.49
C ASN A 192 -6.27 23.19 -10.02
N ASP A 193 -6.69 22.10 -9.37
CA ASP A 193 -6.22 21.73 -8.03
C ASP A 193 -6.04 20.23 -7.94
N THR A 194 -5.25 19.80 -6.97
CA THR A 194 -4.89 18.40 -6.79
C THR A 194 -4.94 18.03 -5.31
N SER A 195 -5.60 16.93 -5.00
CA SER A 195 -5.60 16.30 -3.68
C SER A 195 -5.22 14.84 -3.78
N ALA A 196 -4.54 14.32 -2.75
CA ALA A 196 -4.15 12.92 -2.68
C ALA A 196 -4.32 12.38 -1.26
N ILE A 197 -4.70 11.11 -1.17
CA ILE A 197 -4.84 10.38 0.10
C ILE A 197 -4.34 8.95 -0.06
N SER A 198 -3.97 8.34 1.06
CA SER A 198 -3.65 6.91 1.16
C SER A 198 -4.68 6.23 2.06
N ILE A 199 -5.29 5.16 1.56
CA ILE A 199 -6.28 4.35 2.27
C ILE A 199 -5.66 2.99 2.53
N PHE A 200 -5.65 2.56 3.78
CA PHE A 200 -5.10 1.27 4.18
C PHE A 200 -6.21 0.25 4.45
N PHE A 201 -6.10 -0.94 3.88
CA PHE A 201 -7.00 -2.06 4.14
C PHE A 201 -6.36 -3.02 5.15
N ASP A 202 -7.04 -3.22 6.28
CA ASP A 202 -6.59 -4.03 7.41
C ASP A 202 -7.52 -5.22 7.70
N ASN A 203 -8.38 -5.57 6.76
CA ASN A 203 -9.42 -6.58 6.91
C ASN A 203 -9.06 -7.97 6.36
N LEU A 204 -7.85 -8.17 5.82
CA LEU A 204 -7.35 -9.48 5.42
C LEU A 204 -7.08 -10.33 6.66
N LEU A 205 -7.51 -11.58 6.62
CA LEU A 205 -7.20 -12.60 7.63
C LEU A 205 -6.41 -13.74 6.98
N GLU A 206 -5.42 -14.26 7.73
CA GLU A 206 -4.71 -15.48 7.38
C GLU A 206 -4.61 -16.36 8.63
N ALA A 207 -5.35 -17.46 8.64
CA ALA A 207 -5.34 -18.42 9.73
C ALA A 207 -4.10 -19.30 9.68
N LYS A 208 -3.39 -19.40 10.78
CA LYS A 208 -2.22 -20.24 10.93
C LYS A 208 -2.01 -20.61 12.39
N PHE A 209 -1.52 -21.79 12.65
CA PHE A 209 -1.11 -22.19 14.00
C PHE A 209 0.04 -23.18 13.95
N GLU A 210 0.74 -23.28 15.04
CA GLU A 210 1.72 -24.33 15.32
C GLU A 210 1.26 -25.18 16.49
N GLY A 211 1.76 -26.39 16.61
CA GLY A 211 1.43 -27.25 17.73
C GLY A 211 1.97 -28.67 17.62
N THR A 212 1.57 -29.47 18.59
CA THR A 212 1.95 -30.87 18.71
C THR A 212 1.50 -31.65 17.48
N LYS A 213 2.42 -32.42 16.89
CA LYS A 213 2.16 -33.25 15.69
C LYS A 213 1.87 -34.70 16.03
N VAL A 214 2.45 -35.19 17.12
CA VAL A 214 2.27 -36.57 17.62
C VAL A 214 2.00 -36.49 19.11
N VAL A 215 0.97 -37.18 19.56
CA VAL A 215 0.56 -37.24 20.95
C VAL A 215 0.74 -38.68 21.44
N CYS A 216 1.59 -38.85 22.45
CA CYS A 216 1.78 -40.10 23.16
C CYS A 216 0.76 -40.23 24.30
N PRO A 217 0.45 -41.46 24.77
CA PRO A 217 -0.43 -41.65 25.90
C PRO A 217 -0.02 -40.83 27.12
N GLY A 218 -0.98 -40.10 27.70
CA GLY A 218 -0.75 -39.20 28.84
C GLY A 218 -0.07 -37.87 28.54
N ASP A 219 0.43 -37.67 27.35
CA ASP A 219 1.09 -36.39 26.99
C ASP A 219 0.06 -35.28 26.66
N PRO A 220 0.28 -34.04 27.11
CA PRO A 220 -0.51 -32.92 26.71
C PRO A 220 -0.13 -32.47 25.28
N ALA A 221 -1.13 -32.11 24.48
CA ALA A 221 -0.94 -31.46 23.19
C ALA A 221 -1.14 -29.96 23.33
N THR A 222 -0.20 -29.17 22.84
CA THR A 222 -0.24 -27.73 22.88
C THR A 222 -0.38 -27.14 21.49
N PHE A 223 -1.14 -26.04 21.39
CA PHE A 223 -1.38 -25.31 20.15
C PHE A 223 -1.21 -23.82 20.41
N LYS A 224 -0.64 -23.12 19.45
CA LYS A 224 -0.38 -21.68 19.52
C LYS A 224 -0.81 -21.01 18.25
N ASP A 225 -1.57 -19.94 18.37
CA ASP A 225 -1.96 -19.10 17.25
C ASP A 225 -0.74 -18.43 16.61
N GLN A 226 -0.69 -18.47 15.28
CA GLN A 226 0.29 -17.82 14.41
C GLN A 226 -0.41 -17.05 13.27
N SER A 227 -1.70 -16.80 13.44
CA SER A 227 -2.52 -16.11 12.45
C SER A 227 -2.15 -14.64 12.33
N SER A 228 -2.44 -14.05 11.17
CA SER A 228 -2.22 -12.63 10.90
C SER A 228 -3.52 -11.91 10.51
N GLY A 229 -3.55 -10.59 10.72
CA GLY A 229 -4.69 -9.71 10.47
C GLY A 229 -5.30 -9.13 11.75
N ASN A 230 -6.34 -8.30 11.60
CA ASN A 230 -7.09 -7.71 12.72
C ASN A 230 -8.14 -8.69 13.28
N ILE A 231 -7.66 -9.72 13.97
CA ILE A 231 -8.46 -10.82 14.50
C ILE A 231 -9.20 -10.37 15.76
N THR A 232 -10.47 -10.68 15.85
CA THR A 232 -11.33 -10.39 17.01
C THR A 232 -11.94 -11.64 17.64
N SER A 233 -11.84 -12.80 16.96
CA SER A 233 -12.39 -14.05 17.47
C SER A 233 -11.57 -15.26 17.02
N TRP A 234 -11.49 -16.26 17.89
CA TRP A 234 -10.86 -17.56 17.66
C TRP A 234 -11.86 -18.64 17.97
N ASN A 235 -11.86 -19.70 17.18
CA ASN A 235 -12.68 -20.89 17.42
C ASN A 235 -11.86 -22.13 17.07
N TRP A 236 -11.40 -22.81 18.10
CA TRP A 236 -10.63 -24.03 18.03
C TRP A 236 -11.51 -25.25 18.17
N SER A 237 -11.21 -26.29 17.40
CA SER A 237 -11.68 -27.65 17.65
C SER A 237 -10.50 -28.61 17.49
N PHE A 238 -10.34 -29.55 18.45
CA PHE A 238 -9.13 -30.35 18.59
C PHE A 238 -9.30 -31.80 18.13
N GLY A 239 -10.48 -32.19 17.65
CA GLY A 239 -10.78 -33.57 17.25
C GLY A 239 -11.15 -34.48 18.42
N ASN A 240 -10.94 -34.07 19.67
CA ASN A 240 -11.25 -34.80 20.91
C ASN A 240 -12.56 -34.34 21.55
N ASN A 241 -13.47 -33.72 20.81
CA ASN A 241 -14.72 -33.10 21.26
C ASN A 241 -14.53 -31.84 22.15
N GLN A 242 -13.30 -31.37 22.34
CA GLN A 242 -13.02 -30.13 23.05
C GLN A 242 -12.93 -28.95 22.04
N ILE A 243 -13.33 -27.78 22.53
CA ILE A 243 -13.28 -26.52 21.80
C ILE A 243 -12.69 -25.44 22.68
N SER A 244 -12.20 -24.36 22.07
CA SER A 244 -11.73 -23.16 22.79
C SER A 244 -11.97 -21.91 21.97
N SER A 245 -12.26 -20.80 22.63
CA SER A 245 -12.34 -19.44 22.04
C SER A 245 -11.16 -18.56 22.40
N LEU A 246 -10.17 -19.08 23.10
CA LEU A 246 -8.98 -18.33 23.47
C LEU A 246 -8.00 -18.28 22.29
N GLN A 247 -7.28 -17.16 22.15
CA GLN A 247 -6.22 -17.05 21.15
C GLN A 247 -5.20 -18.18 21.28
N ASN A 248 -4.69 -18.39 22.48
CA ASN A 248 -3.80 -19.51 22.81
C ASN A 248 -4.54 -20.42 23.79
N PRO A 249 -5.06 -21.56 23.32
CA PRO A 249 -5.84 -22.47 24.16
C PRO A 249 -4.96 -23.19 25.19
N PRO A 250 -5.52 -23.65 26.30
CA PRO A 250 -4.81 -24.55 27.22
C PRO A 250 -4.44 -25.85 26.53
N ALA A 251 -3.46 -26.55 27.12
CA ALA A 251 -3.06 -27.85 26.64
C ALA A 251 -4.25 -28.83 26.60
N GLN A 252 -4.32 -29.63 25.55
CA GLN A 252 -5.37 -30.59 25.29
C GLN A 252 -4.91 -32.02 25.66
N THR A 253 -5.79 -32.81 26.17
CA THR A 253 -5.54 -34.24 26.44
C THR A 253 -6.35 -35.10 25.47
N TYR A 254 -5.77 -36.19 25.03
CA TYR A 254 -6.41 -37.18 24.20
C TYR A 254 -6.52 -38.49 25.01
N ALA A 255 -7.69 -39.13 24.98
CA ALA A 255 -7.87 -40.41 25.66
C ALA A 255 -6.92 -41.45 25.09
N ASP A 256 -6.46 -42.33 25.95
CA ASP A 256 -5.68 -43.51 25.55
C ASP A 256 -6.47 -44.37 24.56
N ILE A 257 -5.79 -44.84 23.56
CA ILE A 257 -6.40 -45.57 22.44
C ILE A 257 -5.69 -46.91 22.22
N SER A 258 -6.43 -47.88 21.76
CA SER A 258 -5.88 -49.22 21.42
C SER A 258 -5.14 -49.21 20.07
N ASN A 259 -5.56 -48.31 19.15
CA ASN A 259 -4.98 -48.19 17.82
C ASN A 259 -4.64 -46.73 17.52
N THR A 260 -3.50 -46.50 16.85
CA THR A 260 -3.10 -45.17 16.34
C THR A 260 -4.16 -44.58 15.43
N ARG A 261 -4.52 -43.33 15.65
CA ARG A 261 -5.45 -42.57 14.81
C ARG A 261 -4.98 -41.16 14.52
N ASN A 262 -5.53 -40.57 13.48
CA ASN A 262 -5.31 -39.15 13.17
C ASN A 262 -6.54 -38.35 13.58
N GLU A 263 -6.28 -37.19 14.22
CA GLU A 263 -7.30 -36.21 14.57
C GLU A 263 -7.07 -34.93 13.79
N ILE A 264 -8.15 -34.19 13.52
CA ILE A 264 -8.07 -32.91 12.84
C ILE A 264 -8.18 -31.80 13.88
N VAL A 265 -7.13 -31.00 14.01
CA VAL A 265 -7.19 -29.73 14.73
C VAL A 265 -7.54 -28.64 13.73
N ARG A 266 -8.53 -27.83 14.07
CA ARG A 266 -9.02 -26.72 13.25
C ARG A 266 -9.05 -25.45 14.07
N LEU A 267 -8.51 -24.37 13.51
CA LEU A 267 -8.66 -23.01 13.99
C LEU A 267 -9.46 -22.22 12.96
N ILE A 268 -10.52 -21.56 13.40
CA ILE A 268 -11.24 -20.55 12.65
C ILE A 268 -10.99 -19.22 13.34
N ILE A 269 -10.52 -18.23 12.60
CA ILE A 269 -10.37 -16.86 13.07
C ILE A 269 -11.42 -15.97 12.42
N GLY A 270 -11.82 -14.88 13.08
CA GLY A 270 -12.78 -13.92 12.55
C GLY A 270 -12.40 -12.49 12.89
N ASN A 271 -12.89 -11.52 12.10
CA ASN A 271 -12.72 -10.09 12.34
C ASN A 271 -14.06 -9.37 12.51
N ARG A 272 -13.99 -8.08 12.86
CA ARG A 272 -15.18 -7.22 13.05
C ARG A 272 -16.03 -7.01 11.79
N PHE A 273 -15.50 -7.33 10.61
CA PHE A 273 -16.20 -7.18 9.33
C PHE A 273 -16.97 -8.44 8.93
N GLY A 274 -16.99 -9.47 9.78
CA GLY A 274 -17.66 -10.74 9.50
C GLY A 274 -16.88 -11.67 8.58
N CYS A 275 -15.60 -11.44 8.37
CA CYS A 275 -14.73 -12.32 7.61
C CYS A 275 -14.15 -13.39 8.51
N PHE A 276 -13.99 -14.58 7.93
CA PHE A 276 -13.41 -15.74 8.60
C PHE A 276 -12.35 -16.39 7.73
N ASP A 277 -11.34 -16.95 8.37
CA ASP A 277 -10.38 -17.83 7.71
C ASP A 277 -10.11 -19.07 8.59
N THR A 278 -9.63 -20.15 7.99
CA THR A 278 -9.54 -21.46 8.63
C THR A 278 -8.22 -22.15 8.35
N ALA A 279 -7.48 -22.48 9.40
CA ALA A 279 -6.34 -23.40 9.35
C ALA A 279 -6.73 -24.80 9.87
N ARG A 280 -6.11 -25.83 9.29
CA ARG A 280 -6.28 -27.23 9.71
C ARG A 280 -4.94 -27.94 9.74
N ALA A 281 -4.77 -28.82 10.73
CA ALA A 281 -3.63 -29.71 10.80
C ALA A 281 -4.07 -31.10 11.28
N LEU A 282 -3.42 -32.13 10.77
CA LEU A 282 -3.56 -33.49 11.28
C LEU A 282 -2.55 -33.68 12.41
N ILE A 283 -3.03 -34.21 13.52
CA ILE A 283 -2.20 -34.71 14.61
C ILE A 283 -2.37 -36.23 14.70
N LYS A 284 -1.28 -36.90 15.00
CA LYS A 284 -1.26 -38.36 15.17
C LYS A 284 -1.31 -38.69 16.64
N VAL A 285 -2.41 -39.29 17.08
CA VAL A 285 -2.53 -39.85 18.43
C VAL A 285 -2.10 -41.31 18.35
N VAL A 286 -1.04 -41.67 19.08
CA VAL A 286 -0.45 -42.99 19.00
C VAL A 286 -0.82 -43.81 20.25
N ASN A 287 -0.91 -45.12 20.11
CA ASN A 287 -1.23 -46.02 21.20
C ASN A 287 -0.07 -46.26 22.16
N ASN A 288 1.15 -46.01 21.74
CA ASN A 288 2.33 -46.02 22.62
C ASN A 288 3.49 -45.27 21.97
N CYS A 289 4.47 -44.85 22.78
CA CYS A 289 5.72 -44.23 22.34
C CYS A 289 6.95 -44.96 22.87
N TYR A 290 6.77 -46.25 23.22
CA TYR A 290 7.88 -47.07 23.65
C TYR A 290 8.78 -47.39 22.44
N ILE A 291 10.05 -46.98 22.54
CA ILE A 291 11.04 -47.22 21.49
C ILE A 291 11.57 -48.64 21.63
N ALA A 292 11.31 -49.48 20.65
CA ALA A 292 11.74 -50.87 20.62
C ALA A 292 12.38 -51.20 19.25
N VAL A 293 13.34 -52.10 19.28
CA VAL A 293 13.92 -52.67 18.04
C VAL A 293 13.47 -54.12 17.97
N PRO A 294 12.91 -54.59 16.85
CA PRO A 294 12.51 -55.98 16.69
C PRO A 294 13.66 -56.96 16.94
N THR A 295 13.37 -58.12 17.53
CA THR A 295 14.35 -59.19 17.76
C THR A 295 14.50 -60.15 16.58
N ALA A 296 13.63 -60.07 15.59
CA ALA A 296 13.69 -60.80 14.33
C ALA A 296 12.96 -60.06 13.24
N PHE A 297 13.36 -60.22 11.98
CA PHE A 297 12.64 -59.75 10.80
C PHE A 297 12.89 -60.67 9.58
N SER A 298 11.97 -60.64 8.63
CA SER A 298 11.95 -61.54 7.47
C SER A 298 11.64 -60.72 6.20
N PRO A 299 12.64 -60.22 5.45
CA PRO A 299 12.43 -59.44 4.25
C PRO A 299 12.04 -60.33 3.06
N ASN A 300 10.82 -60.83 3.07
CA ASN A 300 10.25 -61.70 2.05
C ASN A 300 9.22 -61.00 1.15
N GLY A 301 8.91 -59.71 1.45
CA GLY A 301 8.00 -58.89 0.66
C GLY A 301 6.49 -59.15 0.91
N ASP A 302 6.15 -59.84 2.01
CA ASP A 302 4.76 -60.08 2.36
C ASP A 302 4.06 -58.91 3.13
N GLY A 303 4.83 -57.84 3.41
CA GLY A 303 4.36 -56.69 4.15
C GLY A 303 4.44 -56.82 5.66
N LEU A 304 4.91 -57.97 6.19
CA LEU A 304 5.00 -58.24 7.61
C LEU A 304 6.46 -58.44 8.04
N ASN A 305 6.96 -57.57 8.90
CA ASN A 305 8.33 -57.63 9.43
C ASN A 305 9.44 -57.64 8.35
N ASP A 306 9.17 -57.04 7.19
CA ASP A 306 10.13 -56.95 6.07
C ASP A 306 11.36 -56.11 6.39
N TYR A 307 11.28 -55.27 7.42
CA TYR A 307 12.29 -54.24 7.70
C TYR A 307 12.69 -54.23 9.18
N LEU A 308 13.96 -53.93 9.41
CA LEU A 308 14.48 -53.61 10.74
C LEU A 308 14.65 -52.11 10.93
N TYR A 309 14.04 -51.57 11.99
CA TYR A 309 14.15 -50.14 12.35
C TYR A 309 13.67 -49.97 13.82
N PRO A 310 14.03 -48.83 14.48
CA PRO A 310 13.46 -48.53 15.79
C PRO A 310 11.97 -48.18 15.66
N LEU A 311 11.10 -48.91 16.32
CA LEU A 311 9.66 -48.68 16.35
C LEU A 311 9.34 -47.51 17.27
N ASN A 312 8.29 -46.75 16.94
CA ASN A 312 7.71 -45.69 17.79
C ASN A 312 8.72 -44.62 18.30
N ALA A 313 9.78 -44.34 17.55
CA ALA A 313 10.82 -43.43 17.98
C ALA A 313 10.41 -41.95 17.93
N TYR A 314 9.15 -41.63 18.17
CA TYR A 314 8.56 -40.29 18.16
C TYR A 314 9.20 -39.33 19.18
N LYS A 315 9.72 -39.88 20.30
CA LYS A 315 10.38 -39.13 21.37
C LYS A 315 11.93 -39.13 21.27
N ALA A 316 12.47 -39.55 20.13
CA ALA A 316 13.91 -39.57 19.88
C ALA A 316 14.33 -38.36 19.06
N ARG A 317 15.30 -37.58 19.59
CA ARG A 317 16.00 -36.50 18.88
C ARG A 317 17.46 -36.92 18.69
N ASP A 318 18.12 -36.45 17.65
CA ASP A 318 19.51 -36.76 17.32
C ASP A 318 19.77 -38.28 17.24
N LEU A 319 18.79 -39.00 16.68
CA LEU A 319 18.83 -40.46 16.60
C LEU A 319 19.92 -40.92 15.62
N THR A 320 20.63 -41.98 16.04
CA THR A 320 21.42 -42.79 15.13
C THR A 320 21.11 -44.26 15.33
N PHE A 321 20.90 -44.97 14.23
CA PHE A 321 20.67 -46.42 14.26
C PHE A 321 21.61 -47.10 13.28
N SER A 322 22.37 -48.08 13.83
CA SER A 322 23.38 -48.83 13.07
C SER A 322 23.15 -50.32 13.22
N VAL A 323 23.39 -51.09 12.15
CA VAL A 323 23.38 -52.57 12.16
C VAL A 323 24.69 -53.10 11.70
N TYR A 324 25.20 -54.12 12.40
CA TYR A 324 26.50 -54.73 12.17
C TYR A 324 26.40 -56.24 12.00
N ASN A 325 27.22 -56.83 11.17
CA ASN A 325 27.40 -58.28 11.08
C ASN A 325 28.29 -58.82 12.21
N ARG A 326 28.45 -60.13 12.30
CA ARG A 326 29.31 -60.83 13.28
C ARG A 326 30.78 -60.46 13.22
N PHE A 327 31.23 -59.81 12.11
CA PHE A 327 32.61 -59.37 11.94
C PHE A 327 32.81 -57.90 12.31
N GLY A 328 31.77 -57.24 12.86
CA GLY A 328 31.83 -55.82 13.21
C GLY A 328 31.71 -54.84 12.04
N GLN A 329 31.41 -55.34 10.83
CA GLN A 329 31.18 -54.49 9.65
C GLN A 329 29.79 -53.87 9.74
N ARG A 330 29.70 -52.52 9.63
CA ARG A 330 28.42 -51.80 9.58
C ARG A 330 27.78 -51.99 8.23
N LEU A 331 26.56 -52.61 8.25
CA LEU A 331 25.77 -52.91 7.07
C LEU A 331 24.72 -51.80 6.78
N PHE A 332 24.21 -51.20 7.86
CA PHE A 332 23.21 -50.14 7.76
C PHE A 332 23.48 -49.04 8.77
N TYR A 333 23.12 -47.79 8.37
CA TYR A 333 23.20 -46.61 9.22
C TYR A 333 22.13 -45.62 8.79
N THR A 334 21.45 -45.05 9.77
CA THR A 334 20.50 -43.95 9.53
C THR A 334 20.45 -42.99 10.73
N GLN A 335 20.09 -41.73 10.45
CA GLN A 335 19.72 -40.72 11.43
C GLN A 335 18.22 -40.42 11.40
N ASP A 336 17.48 -41.07 10.50
CA ASP A 336 16.04 -40.99 10.38
C ASP A 336 15.43 -42.37 10.72
N TRP A 337 14.69 -42.44 11.82
CA TRP A 337 14.10 -43.68 12.28
C TRP A 337 13.03 -44.23 11.34
N THR A 338 12.50 -43.41 10.42
CA THR A 338 11.57 -43.88 9.39
C THR A 338 12.28 -44.60 8.24
N ASN A 339 13.62 -44.47 8.16
CA ASN A 339 14.45 -45.17 7.22
C ASN A 339 14.77 -46.56 7.75
N LYS A 340 14.49 -47.60 6.98
CA LYS A 340 14.43 -48.98 7.43
C LYS A 340 15.47 -49.84 6.72
N TRP A 341 16.08 -50.79 7.43
CA TRP A 341 16.97 -51.77 6.82
C TRP A 341 16.19 -52.98 6.29
N ASP A 342 16.34 -53.26 5.00
CA ASP A 342 15.69 -54.34 4.27
C ASP A 342 16.49 -55.67 4.29
N GLY A 343 17.50 -55.77 5.13
CA GLY A 343 18.38 -56.95 5.17
C GLY A 343 19.32 -57.06 4.00
N SER A 344 19.59 -55.98 3.27
CA SER A 344 20.59 -55.97 2.19
C SER A 344 21.85 -55.15 2.53
N PHE A 345 22.92 -55.44 1.86
CA PHE A 345 24.19 -54.67 1.91
C PHE A 345 24.77 -54.54 0.48
N LYS A 346 24.99 -53.32 0.04
CA LYS A 346 25.49 -53.01 -1.33
C LYS A 346 24.74 -53.70 -2.45
N GLY A 347 23.39 -53.75 -2.31
CA GLY A 347 22.46 -54.34 -3.30
C GLY A 347 22.36 -55.87 -3.28
N GLN A 348 23.05 -56.50 -2.36
CA GLN A 348 22.95 -57.98 -2.17
C GLN A 348 22.29 -58.29 -0.81
N GLY A 349 21.45 -59.29 -0.80
CA GLY A 349 20.81 -59.74 0.43
C GLY A 349 21.88 -60.29 1.41
N ALA A 350 21.83 -59.83 2.65
CA ALA A 350 22.70 -60.35 3.72
C ALA A 350 22.25 -61.77 4.09
N ASP A 351 23.19 -62.63 4.56
CA ASP A 351 22.93 -63.99 4.93
C ASP A 351 21.95 -64.09 6.12
N PRO A 352 21.09 -65.10 6.17
CA PRO A 352 20.32 -65.40 7.38
C PRO A 352 21.25 -65.59 8.61
N GLY A 353 20.81 -65.02 9.74
CA GLY A 353 21.61 -65.13 10.98
C GLY A 353 21.42 -63.94 11.93
N THR A 354 22.33 -63.87 12.89
CA THR A 354 22.27 -62.83 13.93
C THR A 354 23.08 -61.63 13.57
N TYR A 355 22.49 -60.45 13.73
CA TYR A 355 23.09 -59.13 13.54
C TYR A 355 23.01 -58.34 14.84
N VAL A 356 23.90 -57.43 15.06
CA VAL A 356 23.94 -56.54 16.23
C VAL A 356 23.49 -55.15 15.79
N TRP A 357 22.64 -54.56 16.59
CA TRP A 357 22.24 -53.17 16.35
C TRP A 357 22.66 -52.28 17.54
N ILE A 358 22.90 -51.00 17.22
CA ILE A 358 23.16 -49.96 18.19
C ILE A 358 22.22 -48.81 17.86
N LEU A 359 21.43 -48.37 18.85
CA LEU A 359 20.52 -47.24 18.77
C LEU A 359 20.97 -46.19 19.81
N GLN A 360 21.22 -44.98 19.34
CA GLN A 360 21.56 -43.85 20.21
C GLN A 360 20.56 -42.70 19.88
N TYR A 361 20.07 -42.02 20.92
CA TYR A 361 19.20 -40.88 20.76
C TYR A 361 19.19 -40.02 22.03
N THR A 362 18.70 -38.77 21.91
CA THR A 362 18.34 -37.91 23.03
C THR A 362 16.82 -38.04 23.24
N ASN A 363 16.38 -38.45 24.40
CA ASN A 363 14.95 -38.47 24.76
C ASN A 363 14.46 -37.03 24.93
N ILE A 364 13.41 -36.60 24.20
CA ILE A 364 12.90 -35.22 24.19
C ILE A 364 12.26 -34.80 25.51
N ASP A 365 11.67 -35.71 26.29
CA ASP A 365 11.01 -35.41 27.56
C ASP A 365 12.01 -35.18 28.68
N THR A 366 13.05 -36.05 28.74
CA THR A 366 14.05 -36.02 29.81
C THR A 366 15.32 -35.31 29.45
N ASN A 367 15.54 -35.02 28.17
CA ASN A 367 16.78 -34.49 27.58
C ASN A 367 18.03 -35.35 27.88
N LEU A 368 17.84 -36.63 28.23
CA LEU A 368 18.91 -37.58 28.50
C LEU A 368 19.35 -38.29 27.20
N LYS A 369 20.65 -38.52 27.05
CA LYS A 369 21.17 -39.40 26.03
C LYS A 369 20.94 -40.85 26.41
N VAL A 370 20.40 -41.62 25.50
CA VAL A 370 20.08 -43.04 25.64
C VAL A 370 20.86 -43.82 24.60
N GLU A 371 21.58 -44.86 25.05
CA GLU A 371 22.19 -45.87 24.17
C GLU A 371 21.56 -47.23 24.48
N GLN A 372 21.08 -47.87 23.43
CA GLN A 372 20.57 -49.24 23.48
C GLN A 372 21.31 -50.06 22.44
N LYS A 373 21.57 -51.31 22.80
CA LYS A 373 22.19 -52.29 21.90
C LYS A 373 21.55 -53.65 22.08
N GLY A 374 21.48 -54.40 21.04
CA GLY A 374 20.90 -55.73 21.06
C GLY A 374 21.19 -56.53 19.81
N SER A 375 20.61 -57.70 19.73
CA SER A 375 20.72 -58.56 18.56
C SER A 375 19.37 -58.72 17.86
N VAL A 376 19.41 -59.00 16.58
CA VAL A 376 18.23 -59.29 15.74
C VAL A 376 18.58 -60.50 14.83
N ILE A 377 17.57 -61.33 14.60
CA ILE A 377 17.71 -62.48 13.67
C ILE A 377 17.11 -62.11 12.34
N LEU A 378 17.88 -62.19 11.28
CA LEU A 378 17.42 -62.13 9.90
C LEU A 378 17.01 -63.53 9.45
N ILE A 379 15.73 -63.68 9.09
CA ILE A 379 15.12 -64.91 8.61
C ILE A 379 14.82 -64.75 7.11
N ARG A 380 15.05 -65.76 6.31
CA ARG A 380 14.73 -65.80 4.89
C ARG A 380 14.05 -67.11 4.55
#